data_911bb217013b5d7c0bfe49f4856dba1f
#
_entry.id   911bb217013b5d7c0bfe49f4856dba1f
#
_cell.length_a   1.000
_cell.length_b   1.000
_cell.length_c   1.000
_cell.angle_alpha   90.00
_cell.angle_beta   90.00
_cell.angle_gamma   90.00
#
_symmetry.space_group_name_H-M   'P 1'
#
loop_
_entity.id
_entity.type
_entity.pdbx_description
1 polymer ?
#
loop_
_entity_poly.entity_id
_entity_poly.type
_entity_poly.pdbx_seq_one_letter_code
_entity_poly.pdbx_strand_id
1 'polypeptide(L)' 'MTIRVRQGATLTDLAEKINVNPAALVTALFSLGEMVTATQSVDEDTFKLLGEELGYDVQVVSPEDEDREL' A
#
# COMPACT_ATOMS: atom_id res chain seq x y z
N MET A 1 -7.45 -3.73 -10.97
CA MET A 1 -7.71 -4.55 -9.77
C MET A 1 -7.68 -3.66 -8.53
N THR A 2 -8.70 -3.77 -7.73
CA THR A 2 -8.82 -2.96 -6.52
C THR A 2 -8.28 -3.70 -5.32
N ILE A 3 -7.43 -3.04 -4.55
CA ILE A 3 -6.80 -3.64 -3.37
C ILE A 3 -7.11 -2.74 -2.18
N ARG A 4 -7.63 -3.33 -1.10
CA ARG A 4 -7.92 -2.59 0.12
C ARG A 4 -6.83 -2.85 1.15
N VAL A 5 -6.34 -1.79 1.73
CA VAL A 5 -5.35 -1.88 2.81
C VAL A 5 -5.84 -1.06 3.99
N ARG A 6 -5.40 -1.42 5.18
CA ARG A 6 -5.75 -0.68 6.38
C ARG A 6 -4.95 0.60 6.48
N GLN A 7 -5.56 1.60 7.08
CA GLN A 7 -4.84 2.82 7.42
C GLN A 7 -3.68 2.47 8.36
N GLY A 8 -2.50 2.94 8.04
CA GLY A 8 -1.31 2.62 8.81
C GLY A 8 -0.63 1.31 8.42
N ALA A 9 -1.11 0.65 7.36
CA ALA A 9 -0.49 -0.58 6.89
C ALA A 9 0.91 -0.31 6.35
N THR A 10 1.70 -1.37 6.24
CA THR A 10 3.07 -1.29 5.73
C THR A 10 3.12 -1.80 4.29
N LEU A 11 4.28 -1.60 3.66
CA LEU A 11 4.49 -2.15 2.32
C LEU A 11 4.46 -3.67 2.33
N THR A 12 4.89 -4.28 3.44
CA THR A 12 4.82 -5.72 3.58
C THR A 12 3.38 -6.21 3.48
N ASP A 13 2.45 -5.48 4.11
CA ASP A 13 1.03 -5.83 4.04
C ASP A 13 0.51 -5.78 2.61
N LEU A 14 0.85 -4.72 1.90
CA LEU A 14 0.42 -4.61 0.50
C LEU A 14 1.06 -5.68 -0.36
N ALA A 15 2.34 -5.93 -0.15
CA ALA A 15 3.07 -6.93 -0.93
C ALA A 15 2.45 -8.32 -0.78
N GLU A 16 2.02 -8.67 0.42
CA GLU A 16 1.38 -9.96 0.64
C GLU A 16 0.05 -10.05 -0.10
N LYS A 17 -0.68 -8.95 -0.15
CA LYS A 17 -1.98 -8.93 -0.83
C LYS A 17 -1.85 -9.14 -2.33
N ILE A 18 -0.80 -8.60 -2.92
CA ILE A 18 -0.59 -8.71 -4.37
C ILE A 18 0.48 -9.73 -4.74
N ASN A 19 0.97 -10.45 -3.76
CA ASN A 19 1.91 -11.56 -3.94
C ASN A 19 3.20 -11.12 -4.64
N VAL A 20 3.79 -10.03 -4.13
CA VAL A 20 5.08 -9.55 -4.61
C VAL A 20 6.03 -9.38 -3.43
N ASN A 21 7.31 -9.21 -3.74
CA ASN A 21 8.33 -8.98 -2.72
C ASN A 21 8.22 -7.55 -2.20
N PRO A 22 8.17 -7.32 -0.87
CA PRO A 22 8.13 -5.96 -0.34
C PRO A 22 9.27 -5.08 -0.82
N ALA A 23 10.44 -5.65 -1.06
CA ALA A 23 11.58 -4.88 -1.55
C ALA A 23 11.29 -4.26 -2.91
N ALA A 24 10.49 -4.91 -3.73
CA ALA A 24 10.12 -4.37 -5.03
C ALA A 24 9.28 -3.10 -4.87
N LEU A 25 8.42 -3.07 -3.86
CA LEU A 25 7.60 -1.89 -3.58
C LEU A 25 8.46 -0.74 -3.07
N VAL A 26 9.43 -1.03 -2.22
CA VAL A 26 10.36 -0.02 -1.72
C VAL A 26 11.12 0.60 -2.90
N THR A 27 11.60 -0.23 -3.80
CA THR A 27 12.33 0.23 -4.98
C THR A 27 11.45 1.09 -5.87
N ALA A 28 10.19 0.68 -6.07
CA ALA A 28 9.27 1.44 -6.90
C ALA A 28 9.02 2.83 -6.32
N LEU A 29 8.82 2.92 -5.01
CA LEU A 29 8.61 4.21 -4.36
C LEU A 29 9.86 5.06 -4.38
N PHE A 30 11.02 4.45 -4.21
CA PHE A 30 12.28 5.17 -4.29
C PHE A 30 12.46 5.82 -5.65
N SER A 31 12.05 5.13 -6.71
CA SER A 31 12.09 5.67 -8.07
C SER A 31 11.16 6.88 -8.24
N LEU A 32 10.12 6.95 -7.42
CA LEU A 32 9.17 8.06 -7.44
C LEU A 32 9.57 9.20 -6.50
N GLY A 33 10.70 9.05 -5.83
CA GLY A 33 11.20 10.07 -4.91
C GLY A 33 10.73 9.90 -3.48
N GLU A 34 10.13 8.76 -3.15
CA GLU A 34 9.63 8.48 -1.81
C GLU A 34 10.57 7.53 -1.08
N MET A 35 10.96 7.90 0.13
CA MET A 35 11.87 7.07 0.93
C MET A 35 11.08 6.43 2.06
N VAL A 36 10.73 5.16 1.87
CA VAL A 36 10.00 4.38 2.87
C VAL A 36 10.65 3.02 3.03
N THR A 37 10.44 2.40 4.17
CA THR A 37 10.91 1.04 4.41
C THR A 37 9.74 0.08 4.37
N ALA A 38 10.03 -1.22 4.22
CA ALA A 38 9.00 -2.24 4.11
C ALA A 38 8.15 -2.38 5.39
N THR A 39 8.72 -2.04 6.53
CA THR A 39 8.03 -2.19 7.82
C THR A 39 7.47 -0.88 8.36
N GLN A 40 7.67 0.21 7.64
CA GLN A 40 7.17 1.52 8.05
C GLN A 40 5.71 1.68 7.64
N SER A 41 4.93 2.34 8.49
CA SER A 41 3.55 2.67 8.12
C SER A 41 3.54 3.62 6.93
N VAL A 42 2.65 3.38 6.00
CA VAL A 42 2.58 4.14 4.75
C VAL A 42 1.27 4.92 4.72
N ASP A 43 1.35 6.20 4.33
CA ASP A 43 0.14 7.00 4.23
C ASP A 43 -0.66 6.67 2.98
N GLU A 44 -1.90 7.12 3.01
CA GLU A 44 -2.83 6.89 1.91
C GLU A 44 -2.28 7.42 0.59
N ASP A 45 -1.72 8.63 0.60
CA ASP A 45 -1.19 9.22 -0.62
C ASP A 45 -0.08 8.38 -1.24
N THR A 46 0.79 7.84 -0.39
CA THR A 46 1.89 7.00 -0.86
C THR A 46 1.37 5.70 -1.42
N PHE A 47 0.36 5.10 -0.78
CA PHE A 47 -0.26 3.89 -1.30
C PHE A 47 -0.92 4.14 -2.66
N LYS A 48 -1.59 5.27 -2.82
CA LYS A 48 -2.21 5.60 -4.10
C LYS A 48 -1.18 5.79 -5.20
N LEU A 49 -0.09 6.47 -4.87
CA LEU A 49 0.99 6.68 -5.82
C LEU A 49 1.58 5.35 -6.26
N LEU A 50 1.83 4.47 -5.32
CA LEU A 50 2.36 3.14 -5.61
C LEU A 50 1.39 2.33 -6.45
N GLY A 51 0.11 2.40 -6.14
CA GLY A 51 -0.92 1.71 -6.90
C GLY A 51 -0.94 2.14 -8.36
N GLU A 52 -0.82 3.44 -8.60
CA GLU A 52 -0.78 3.97 -9.96
C GLU A 52 0.43 3.44 -10.72
N GLU A 53 1.57 3.38 -10.04
CA GLU A 53 2.80 2.89 -10.67
C GLU A 53 2.69 1.42 -11.04
N LEU A 54 2.02 0.64 -10.21
CA LEU A 54 1.88 -0.80 -10.43
C LEU A 54 0.66 -1.17 -11.27
N GLY A 55 -0.23 -0.21 -11.50
CA GLY A 55 -1.46 -0.48 -12.23
C GLY A 55 -2.58 -1.07 -11.39
N TYR A 56 -2.53 -0.87 -10.08
CA TYR A 56 -3.58 -1.30 -9.16
C TYR A 56 -4.31 -0.10 -8.60
N ASP A 57 -5.56 -0.31 -8.22
CA ASP A 57 -6.34 0.70 -7.52
C ASP A 57 -6.27 0.39 -6.03
N VAL A 58 -5.36 1.05 -5.32
CA VAL A 58 -5.17 0.82 -3.89
C VAL A 58 -6.07 1.75 -3.11
N GLN A 59 -6.92 1.18 -2.27
CA GLN A 59 -7.82 1.94 -1.42
C GLN A 59 -7.46 1.74 0.04
N VAL A 60 -7.24 2.85 0.74
CA VAL A 60 -6.94 2.80 2.16
C VAL A 60 -8.24 2.96 2.94
N VAL A 61 -8.52 1.99 3.79
CA VAL A 61 -9.75 2.00 4.59
C VAL A 61 -9.42 2.24 6.05
N SER A 62 -10.28 2.98 6.72
CA SER A 62 -10.12 3.21 8.15
C SER A 62 -10.65 2.01 8.93
N PRO A 63 -10.23 1.84 10.20
CA PRO A 63 -10.78 0.76 11.02
C PRO A 63 -12.30 0.81 11.15
N GLU A 64 -12.87 1.98 11.14
CA GLU A 64 -14.32 2.14 11.22
C GLU A 64 -15.01 1.58 9.99
N ASP A 65 -14.44 1.83 8.81
CA ASP A 65 -15.00 1.32 7.57
C ASP A 65 -14.90 -0.18 7.50
N GLU A 66 -13.84 -0.75 8.07
CA GLU A 66 -13.68 -2.19 8.12
C GLU A 66 -14.76 -2.84 8.97
N ASP A 67 -15.05 -2.23 10.12
CA ASP A 67 -16.06 -2.77 11.04
C ASP A 67 -17.46 -2.74 10.44
N ARG A 68 -17.69 -1.86 9.52
CA ARG A 68 -19.00 -1.71 8.88
C ARG A 68 -19.25 -2.71 7.78
N GLU A 69 -18.25 -3.43 7.41
CA GLU A 69 -18.37 -4.38 6.33
C GLU A 69 -19.02 -5.66 6.83
N LEU A 70 -20.26 -5.82 6.57
CA LEU A 70 -21.02 -7.00 7.01
C LEU A 70 -21.60 -7.72 5.83
#